data_4ed23116517a937e0930d94ba75dd090
#
_entry.id   4ed23116517a937e0930d94ba75dd090
#
_cell.length_a   1.000
_cell.length_b   1.000
_cell.length_c   1.000
_cell.angle_alpha   90.00
_cell.angle_beta   90.00
_cell.angle_gamma   90.00
#
_symmetry.space_group_name_H-M   'P 1'
#
loop_
_entity.id
_entity.type
_entity.pdbx_description
1 polymer ?
#
loop_
_entity_poly.entity_id
_entity_poly.type
_entity_poly.pdbx_seq_one_letter_code
_entity_poly.pdbx_strand_id
1 'polypeptide(L)'
;MKLHHFIKDWRLLSAAGRVLVFNSFSFNLGFYMLLPYLAEHLQNLGFSGWYIGLIIGLRVLSQQGLFLIGGTLGDKFGYKPMILCGCAVRIVGFFLLGISDSFAAILVGAFCTGFAGALFTPSSQAYLSSEYPNARERNRVFALQNLASEAGMLLGPLIGLTLFSVSFMWVGLSAAGVFFILLLLQWYYLPKDVHAPAATEKQLFLLDWWAMLKNKPFMRFVFAACVYQILFHQLYLSIPHQARVQTGDPSVITWVFMVSSLMGVLLQLPVSHWVDKQLGIAKGMGIGMALMGSAFLALNLHFAPWPPLPFVLCAILLSSGSMMVYPLIGAYVPRFATPSKLASYYGLYSCIGGFFAFAGNWGAGWLLDLPQFPSGWLWLTFAVLGALSGIGLYVQVSKQQGSDPELA
;
A
#
# COMPACT_ATOMS: atom_id res chain seq x y z
N MET A 1 17.80 15.72 5.53
CA MET A 1 18.88 15.50 4.52
C MET A 1 19.29 16.86 3.96
N LYS A 2 20.57 17.25 3.98
CA LYS A 2 20.98 18.57 3.46
C LYS A 2 20.81 18.58 1.94
N LEU A 3 20.21 19.62 1.36
CA LEU A 3 19.92 19.78 -0.08
C LEU A 3 21.13 19.44 -0.99
N HIS A 4 22.34 19.73 -0.52
CA HIS A 4 23.58 19.42 -1.23
C HIS A 4 23.81 17.90 -1.43
N HIS A 5 23.41 17.04 -0.47
CA HIS A 5 23.51 15.58 -0.61
C HIS A 5 22.50 15.04 -1.62
N PHE A 6 21.27 15.58 -1.62
CA PHE A 6 20.26 15.22 -2.61
C PHE A 6 20.72 15.50 -4.05
N ILE A 7 21.26 16.70 -4.32
CA ILE A 7 21.78 17.07 -5.65
C ILE A 7 22.94 16.17 -6.08
N LYS A 8 23.81 15.81 -5.15
CA LYS A 8 24.93 14.90 -5.42
C LYS A 8 24.44 13.48 -5.76
N ASP A 9 23.52 12.95 -4.99
CA ASP A 9 22.96 11.61 -5.20
C ASP A 9 22.11 11.56 -6.49
N TRP A 10 21.38 12.64 -6.83
CA TRP A 10 20.65 12.75 -8.10
C TRP A 10 21.57 12.74 -9.33
N ARG A 11 22.74 13.35 -9.23
CA ARG A 11 23.73 13.37 -10.33
C ARG A 11 24.39 12.01 -10.57
N LEU A 12 24.42 11.14 -9.57
CA LEU A 12 24.93 9.76 -9.70
C LEU A 12 23.96 8.83 -10.46
N LEU A 13 22.69 9.24 -10.61
CA LEU A 13 21.71 8.42 -11.31
C LEU A 13 21.96 8.44 -12.83
N SER A 14 21.86 7.26 -13.45
CA SER A 14 21.71 7.12 -14.89
C SER A 14 20.42 7.80 -15.39
N ALA A 15 20.28 8.00 -16.69
CA ALA A 15 19.03 8.51 -17.27
C ALA A 15 17.83 7.61 -16.91
N ALA A 16 18.01 6.28 -17.01
CA ALA A 16 16.98 5.30 -16.65
C ALA A 16 16.65 5.35 -15.15
N GLY A 17 17.67 5.42 -14.29
CA GLY A 17 17.50 5.56 -12.83
C GLY A 17 16.73 6.83 -12.45
N ARG A 18 17.00 7.98 -13.09
CA ARG A 18 16.24 9.22 -12.88
C ARG A 18 14.79 9.09 -13.29
N VAL A 19 14.52 8.46 -14.44
CA VAL A 19 13.15 8.21 -14.91
C VAL A 19 12.40 7.31 -13.93
N LEU A 20 13.02 6.27 -13.39
CA LEU A 20 12.37 5.37 -12.43
C LEU A 20 12.16 6.02 -11.05
N VAL A 21 13.06 6.89 -10.59
CA VAL A 21 12.82 7.68 -9.37
C VAL A 21 11.69 8.68 -9.59
N PHE A 22 11.68 9.40 -10.72
CA PHE A 22 10.58 10.30 -11.09
C PHE A 22 9.26 9.55 -11.26
N ASN A 23 9.30 8.33 -11.77
CA ASN A 23 8.12 7.48 -11.87
C ASN A 23 7.54 7.14 -10.49
N SER A 24 8.36 6.94 -9.46
CA SER A 24 7.86 6.70 -8.10
C SER A 24 7.10 7.91 -7.54
N PHE A 25 7.57 9.12 -7.83
CA PHE A 25 6.83 10.35 -7.54
C PHE A 25 5.48 10.38 -8.27
N SER A 26 5.52 10.23 -9.58
CA SER A 26 4.33 10.36 -10.44
C SER A 26 3.33 9.23 -10.21
N PHE A 27 3.83 8.03 -9.89
CA PHE A 27 3.01 6.89 -9.50
C PHE A 27 2.17 7.23 -8.25
N ASN A 28 2.83 7.68 -7.19
CA ASN A 28 2.14 8.02 -5.96
C ASN A 28 1.27 9.27 -6.14
N LEU A 29 1.73 10.26 -6.91
CA LEU A 29 0.93 11.43 -7.25
C LEU A 29 -0.41 11.03 -7.88
N GLY A 30 -0.39 10.27 -8.99
CA GLY A 30 -1.60 9.83 -9.69
C GLY A 30 -2.48 8.92 -8.85
N PHE A 31 -1.88 8.05 -8.05
CA PHE A 31 -2.58 7.16 -7.15
C PHE A 31 -3.31 7.92 -6.03
N TYR A 32 -2.61 8.78 -5.31
CA TYR A 32 -3.16 9.54 -4.18
C TYR A 32 -4.02 10.74 -4.62
N MET A 33 -3.93 11.14 -5.88
CA MET A 33 -4.84 12.10 -6.48
C MET A 33 -6.24 11.50 -6.68
N LEU A 34 -6.36 10.21 -7.01
CA LEU A 34 -7.62 9.56 -7.36
C LEU A 34 -8.22 8.74 -6.21
N LEU A 35 -7.44 7.86 -5.59
CA LEU A 35 -7.97 6.84 -4.67
C LEU A 35 -8.64 7.40 -3.41
N PRO A 36 -8.15 8.48 -2.79
CA PRO A 36 -8.82 9.08 -1.63
C PRO A 36 -10.26 9.49 -1.91
N TYR A 37 -10.53 9.95 -3.13
CA TYR A 37 -11.84 10.48 -3.53
C TYR A 37 -12.70 9.46 -4.28
N LEU A 38 -12.16 8.28 -4.59
CA LEU A 38 -12.88 7.24 -5.34
C LEU A 38 -14.14 6.77 -4.60
N ALA A 39 -14.03 6.51 -3.30
CA ALA A 39 -15.17 6.06 -2.50
C ALA A 39 -16.29 7.11 -2.51
N GLU A 40 -15.96 8.38 -2.36
CA GLU A 40 -16.94 9.47 -2.40
C GLU A 40 -17.56 9.64 -3.78
N HIS A 41 -16.76 9.57 -4.85
CA HIS A 41 -17.27 9.60 -6.21
C HIS A 41 -18.27 8.48 -6.48
N LEU A 42 -17.93 7.24 -6.09
CA LEU A 42 -18.81 6.09 -6.26
C LEU A 42 -20.13 6.24 -5.45
N GLN A 43 -20.07 6.82 -4.25
CA GLN A 43 -21.26 7.16 -3.49
C GLN A 43 -22.12 8.22 -4.19
N ASN A 44 -21.50 9.22 -4.83
CA ASN A 44 -22.22 10.24 -5.63
C ASN A 44 -22.91 9.64 -6.85
N LEU A 45 -22.36 8.56 -7.43
CA LEU A 45 -23.00 7.77 -8.49
C LEU A 45 -24.13 6.85 -7.98
N GLY A 46 -24.36 6.79 -6.66
CA GLY A 46 -25.42 5.96 -6.05
C GLY A 46 -25.00 4.52 -5.78
N PHE A 47 -23.72 4.18 -5.88
CA PHE A 47 -23.26 2.83 -5.50
C PHE A 47 -23.30 2.66 -3.99
N SER A 48 -23.80 1.50 -3.56
CA SER A 48 -23.81 1.11 -2.16
C SER A 48 -22.39 0.80 -1.64
N GLY A 49 -22.19 0.86 -0.32
CA GLY A 49 -20.91 0.57 0.32
C GLY A 49 -20.39 -0.83 -0.01
N TRP A 50 -21.28 -1.81 -0.20
CA TRP A 50 -20.92 -3.16 -0.65
C TRP A 50 -20.19 -3.16 -1.99
N TYR A 51 -20.71 -2.43 -2.99
CA TYR A 51 -20.07 -2.29 -4.31
C TYR A 51 -18.76 -1.51 -4.22
N ILE A 52 -18.72 -0.45 -3.43
CA ILE A 52 -17.53 0.38 -3.23
C ILE A 52 -16.42 -0.46 -2.57
N GLY A 53 -16.76 -1.22 -1.53
CA GLY A 53 -15.84 -2.13 -0.86
C GLY A 53 -15.30 -3.22 -1.78
N LEU A 54 -16.16 -3.78 -2.67
CA LEU A 54 -15.76 -4.73 -3.70
C LEU A 54 -14.76 -4.13 -4.68
N ILE A 55 -15.00 -2.91 -5.19
CA ILE A 55 -14.13 -2.22 -6.16
C ILE A 55 -12.76 -1.93 -5.54
N ILE A 56 -12.73 -1.32 -4.34
CA ILE A 56 -11.49 -0.98 -3.64
C ILE A 56 -10.73 -2.25 -3.25
N GLY A 57 -11.45 -3.24 -2.74
CA GLY A 57 -10.87 -4.53 -2.35
C GLY A 57 -10.27 -5.28 -3.55
N LEU A 58 -10.99 -5.36 -4.68
CA LEU A 58 -10.50 -6.00 -5.91
C LEU A 58 -9.23 -5.34 -6.43
N ARG A 59 -9.15 -4.02 -6.35
CA ARG A 59 -7.95 -3.29 -6.74
C ARG A 59 -6.74 -3.73 -5.91
N VAL A 60 -6.89 -3.87 -4.58
CA VAL A 60 -5.80 -4.31 -3.70
C VAL A 60 -5.47 -5.78 -3.93
N LEU A 61 -6.47 -6.63 -4.06
CA LEU A 61 -6.29 -8.06 -4.36
C LEU A 61 -5.54 -8.26 -5.68
N SER A 62 -5.91 -7.54 -6.74
CA SER A 62 -5.22 -7.63 -8.02
C SER A 62 -3.77 -7.15 -7.95
N GLN A 63 -3.44 -6.20 -7.08
CA GLN A 63 -2.07 -5.75 -6.88
C GLN A 63 -1.25 -6.73 -6.05
N GLN A 64 -1.73 -7.08 -4.86
CA GLN A 64 -0.96 -7.89 -3.92
C GLN A 64 -1.05 -9.40 -4.25
N GLY A 65 -2.24 -9.88 -4.64
CA GLY A 65 -2.47 -11.27 -4.99
C GLY A 65 -1.72 -11.72 -6.25
N LEU A 66 -1.51 -10.81 -7.20
CA LEU A 66 -0.80 -11.08 -8.46
C LEU A 66 0.66 -10.61 -8.46
N PHE A 67 1.17 -10.11 -7.33
CA PHE A 67 2.53 -9.58 -7.22
C PHE A 67 3.60 -10.60 -7.63
N LEU A 68 3.46 -11.85 -7.20
CA LEU A 68 4.38 -12.92 -7.57
C LEU A 68 4.33 -13.25 -9.06
N ILE A 69 3.14 -13.24 -9.66
CA ILE A 69 2.95 -13.46 -11.10
C ILE A 69 3.65 -12.35 -11.88
N GLY A 70 3.48 -11.09 -11.46
CA GLY A 70 4.16 -9.96 -12.08
C GLY A 70 5.69 -10.06 -12.02
N GLY A 71 6.25 -10.50 -10.89
CA GLY A 71 7.68 -10.75 -10.76
C GLY A 71 8.18 -11.85 -11.70
N THR A 72 7.50 -12.98 -11.76
CA THR A 72 7.86 -14.09 -12.66
C THR A 72 7.74 -13.73 -14.14
N LEU A 73 6.77 -12.92 -14.50
CA LEU A 73 6.64 -12.40 -15.87
C LEU A 73 7.81 -11.44 -16.20
N GLY A 74 8.26 -10.62 -15.23
CA GLY A 74 9.44 -9.77 -15.36
C GLY A 74 10.71 -10.57 -15.62
N ASP A 75 10.90 -11.66 -14.88
CA ASP A 75 12.04 -12.56 -15.05
C ASP A 75 12.02 -13.30 -16.39
N LYS A 76 10.82 -13.62 -16.90
CA LYS A 76 10.67 -14.36 -18.17
C LYS A 76 10.75 -13.46 -19.41
N PHE A 77 10.09 -12.31 -19.39
CA PHE A 77 9.94 -11.44 -20.56
C PHE A 77 10.87 -10.23 -20.51
N GLY A 78 11.58 -10.03 -19.41
CA GLY A 78 12.45 -8.90 -19.17
C GLY A 78 11.75 -7.76 -18.41
N TYR A 79 12.54 -6.95 -17.74
CA TYR A 79 12.00 -5.91 -16.85
C TYR A 79 11.35 -4.75 -17.62
N LYS A 80 11.99 -4.29 -18.73
CA LYS A 80 11.46 -3.17 -19.53
C LYS A 80 10.05 -3.44 -20.08
N PRO A 81 9.77 -4.58 -20.76
CA PRO A 81 8.42 -4.87 -21.24
C PRO A 81 7.37 -4.87 -20.12
N MET A 82 7.69 -5.40 -18.93
CA MET A 82 6.75 -5.44 -17.81
C MET A 82 6.51 -4.06 -17.20
N ILE A 83 7.53 -3.23 -17.11
CA ILE A 83 7.42 -1.82 -16.70
C ILE A 83 6.49 -1.06 -17.65
N LEU A 84 6.69 -1.19 -18.97
CA LEU A 84 5.87 -0.53 -20.00
C LEU A 84 4.43 -1.06 -19.99
N CYS A 85 4.25 -2.39 -19.92
CA CYS A 85 2.93 -3.01 -19.85
C CYS A 85 2.18 -2.55 -18.59
N GLY A 86 2.85 -2.51 -17.43
CA GLY A 86 2.28 -1.99 -16.20
C GLY A 86 1.81 -0.54 -16.34
N CYS A 87 2.60 0.34 -17.00
CA CYS A 87 2.16 1.71 -17.27
C CYS A 87 0.97 1.76 -18.22
N ALA A 88 0.98 0.99 -19.31
CA ALA A 88 -0.12 0.95 -20.28
C ALA A 88 -1.44 0.47 -19.67
N VAL A 89 -1.40 -0.63 -18.90
CA VAL A 89 -2.58 -1.14 -18.17
C VAL A 89 -3.09 -0.12 -17.16
N ARG A 90 -2.20 0.63 -16.53
CA ARG A 90 -2.57 1.68 -15.57
C ARG A 90 -3.26 2.87 -16.21
N ILE A 91 -2.83 3.28 -17.40
CA ILE A 91 -3.50 4.32 -18.20
C ILE A 91 -4.96 3.91 -18.44
N VAL A 92 -5.17 2.68 -18.92
CA VAL A 92 -6.53 2.14 -19.14
C VAL A 92 -7.33 2.13 -17.84
N GLY A 93 -6.72 1.68 -16.74
CA GLY A 93 -7.39 1.62 -15.44
C GLY A 93 -7.84 3.00 -14.94
N PHE A 94 -6.97 4.02 -14.94
CA PHE A 94 -7.34 5.37 -14.50
C PHE A 94 -8.31 6.06 -15.45
N PHE A 95 -8.17 5.83 -16.75
CA PHE A 95 -9.11 6.33 -17.73
C PHE A 95 -10.53 5.78 -17.47
N LEU A 96 -10.68 4.46 -17.32
CA LEU A 96 -11.98 3.83 -17.03
C LEU A 96 -12.58 4.31 -15.71
N LEU A 97 -11.78 4.44 -14.65
CA LEU A 97 -12.24 4.94 -13.37
C LEU A 97 -12.71 6.40 -13.44
N GLY A 98 -12.08 7.22 -14.32
CA GLY A 98 -12.41 8.64 -14.44
C GLY A 98 -13.61 8.95 -15.32
N ILE A 99 -13.86 8.15 -16.36
CA ILE A 99 -14.89 8.49 -17.36
C ILE A 99 -16.15 7.65 -17.29
N SER A 100 -16.13 6.53 -16.57
CA SER A 100 -17.24 5.57 -16.62
C SER A 100 -18.09 5.61 -15.36
N ASP A 101 -19.41 5.59 -15.56
CA ASP A 101 -20.41 5.44 -14.51
C ASP A 101 -20.92 3.98 -14.45
N SER A 102 -20.46 3.11 -15.35
CA SER A 102 -20.86 1.71 -15.39
C SER A 102 -20.07 0.89 -14.36
N PHE A 103 -20.79 0.13 -13.52
CA PHE A 103 -20.18 -0.77 -12.52
C PHE A 103 -19.13 -1.71 -13.14
N ALA A 104 -19.44 -2.33 -14.28
CA ALA A 104 -18.52 -3.27 -14.94
C ALA A 104 -17.22 -2.59 -15.40
N ALA A 105 -17.31 -1.40 -15.99
CA ALA A 105 -16.14 -0.66 -16.44
C ALA A 105 -15.30 -0.14 -15.26
N ILE A 106 -15.93 0.32 -14.18
CA ILE A 106 -15.25 0.74 -12.95
C ILE A 106 -14.53 -0.46 -12.32
N LEU A 107 -15.18 -1.64 -12.29
CA LEU A 107 -14.57 -2.87 -11.76
C LEU A 107 -13.34 -3.29 -12.58
N VAL A 108 -13.43 -3.23 -13.91
CA VAL A 108 -12.29 -3.47 -14.81
C VAL A 108 -11.19 -2.43 -14.58
N GLY A 109 -11.55 -1.15 -14.43
CA GLY A 109 -10.62 -0.07 -14.12
C GLY A 109 -9.87 -0.30 -12.80
N ALA A 110 -10.58 -0.71 -11.76
CA ALA A 110 -9.99 -1.04 -10.46
C ALA A 110 -9.04 -2.24 -10.55
N PHE A 111 -9.47 -3.31 -11.23
CA PHE A 111 -8.60 -4.46 -11.50
C PHE A 111 -7.33 -4.05 -12.26
N CYS A 112 -7.46 -3.28 -13.35
CA CYS A 112 -6.33 -2.83 -14.16
C CYS A 112 -5.35 -1.97 -13.35
N THR A 113 -5.84 -1.03 -12.52
CA THR A 113 -4.95 -0.20 -11.69
C THR A 113 -4.16 -1.02 -10.67
N GLY A 114 -4.76 -2.05 -10.09
CA GLY A 114 -4.08 -2.98 -9.18
C GLY A 114 -3.10 -3.88 -9.92
N PHE A 115 -3.54 -4.56 -10.97
CA PHE A 115 -2.72 -5.47 -11.79
C PHE A 115 -1.50 -4.76 -12.40
N ALA A 116 -1.67 -3.52 -12.85
CA ALA A 116 -0.57 -2.68 -13.29
C ALA A 116 0.53 -2.55 -12.22
N GLY A 117 0.14 -2.40 -10.95
CA GLY A 117 1.08 -2.36 -9.82
C GLY A 117 1.81 -3.69 -9.60
N ALA A 118 1.13 -4.81 -9.80
CA ALA A 118 1.72 -6.14 -9.71
C ALA A 118 2.79 -6.37 -10.79
N LEU A 119 2.59 -5.85 -12.00
CA LEU A 119 3.57 -5.95 -13.10
C LEU A 119 4.75 -4.99 -12.92
N PHE A 120 4.43 -3.73 -12.57
CA PHE A 120 5.39 -2.64 -12.53
C PHE A 120 6.37 -2.74 -11.35
N THR A 121 5.85 -2.91 -10.13
CA THR A 121 6.64 -2.74 -8.91
C THR A 121 7.81 -3.73 -8.81
N PRO A 122 7.61 -5.07 -8.95
CA PRO A 122 8.72 -6.01 -8.87
C PRO A 122 9.72 -5.82 -10.00
N SER A 123 9.26 -5.54 -11.22
CA SER A 123 10.12 -5.32 -12.38
C SER A 123 10.99 -4.06 -12.26
N SER A 124 10.41 -2.96 -11.73
CA SER A 124 11.14 -1.71 -11.48
C SER A 124 12.20 -1.87 -10.39
N GLN A 125 11.87 -2.58 -9.30
CA GLN A 125 12.82 -2.83 -8.21
C GLN A 125 13.95 -3.76 -8.64
N ALA A 126 13.64 -4.80 -9.42
CA ALA A 126 14.64 -5.71 -9.96
C ALA A 126 15.56 -5.00 -10.96
N TYR A 127 15.01 -4.16 -11.84
CA TYR A 127 15.78 -3.33 -12.76
C TYR A 127 16.78 -2.42 -12.01
N LEU A 128 16.30 -1.64 -11.03
CA LEU A 128 17.19 -0.77 -10.24
C LEU A 128 18.24 -1.56 -9.46
N SER A 129 17.89 -2.74 -8.95
CA SER A 129 18.84 -3.60 -8.24
C SER A 129 19.93 -4.13 -9.14
N SER A 130 19.62 -4.43 -10.40
CA SER A 130 20.58 -4.90 -11.41
C SER A 130 21.48 -3.77 -11.93
N GLU A 131 20.93 -2.57 -12.08
CA GLU A 131 21.68 -1.40 -12.55
C GLU A 131 22.67 -0.87 -11.51
N TYR A 132 22.32 -1.01 -10.20
CA TYR A 132 23.17 -0.59 -9.08
C TYR A 132 23.59 -1.79 -8.21
N PRO A 133 24.57 -2.61 -8.65
CA PRO A 133 25.01 -3.82 -7.93
C PRO A 133 25.65 -3.49 -6.59
N ASN A 134 26.30 -2.32 -6.48
CA ASN A 134 26.88 -1.85 -5.22
C ASN A 134 25.78 -1.55 -4.19
N ALA A 135 25.79 -2.26 -3.06
CA ALA A 135 24.78 -2.11 -2.01
C ALA A 135 24.64 -0.67 -1.49
N ARG A 136 25.75 0.08 -1.40
CA ARG A 136 25.74 1.46 -0.91
C ARG A 136 25.09 2.43 -1.90
N GLU A 137 25.34 2.26 -3.19
CA GLU A 137 24.71 3.05 -4.26
C GLU A 137 23.24 2.70 -4.39
N ARG A 138 22.92 1.40 -4.40
CA ARG A 138 21.56 0.90 -4.45
C ARG A 138 20.71 1.44 -3.30
N ASN A 139 21.21 1.43 -2.07
CA ASN A 139 20.50 2.00 -0.93
C ASN A 139 20.21 3.49 -1.08
N ARG A 140 21.12 4.25 -1.70
CA ARG A 140 20.89 5.68 -1.99
C ARG A 140 19.81 5.87 -3.05
N VAL A 141 19.82 5.06 -4.10
CA VAL A 141 18.79 5.10 -5.16
C VAL A 141 17.40 4.79 -4.59
N PHE A 142 17.27 3.74 -3.77
CA PHE A 142 16.02 3.43 -3.10
C PHE A 142 15.59 4.51 -2.09
N ALA A 143 16.53 5.16 -1.41
CA ALA A 143 16.20 6.29 -0.55
C ALA A 143 15.66 7.50 -1.33
N LEU A 144 16.21 7.80 -2.51
CA LEU A 144 15.67 8.83 -3.41
C LEU A 144 14.31 8.44 -3.95
N GLN A 145 14.12 7.17 -4.30
CA GLN A 145 12.83 6.64 -4.75
C GLN A 145 11.74 6.77 -3.67
N ASN A 146 12.08 6.43 -2.42
CA ASN A 146 11.15 6.58 -1.30
C ASN A 146 10.80 8.06 -1.05
N LEU A 147 11.79 8.96 -1.09
CA LEU A 147 11.53 10.39 -0.94
C LEU A 147 10.62 10.93 -2.04
N ALA A 148 10.84 10.51 -3.28
CA ALA A 148 9.99 10.85 -4.42
C ALA A 148 8.57 10.31 -4.25
N SER A 149 8.42 9.08 -3.76
CA SER A 149 7.13 8.46 -3.44
C SER A 149 6.36 9.26 -2.39
N GLU A 150 7.01 9.64 -1.29
CA GLU A 150 6.40 10.44 -0.22
C GLU A 150 5.97 11.83 -0.70
N ALA A 151 6.79 12.47 -1.56
CA ALA A 151 6.41 13.74 -2.16
C ALA A 151 5.16 13.62 -3.04
N GLY A 152 5.04 12.54 -3.82
CA GLY A 152 3.85 12.24 -4.61
C GLY A 152 2.62 11.97 -3.73
N MET A 153 2.79 11.24 -2.63
CA MET A 153 1.72 10.96 -1.67
C MET A 153 1.21 12.23 -0.97
N LEU A 154 2.10 13.17 -0.67
CA LEU A 154 1.75 14.45 -0.03
C LEU A 154 1.01 15.39 -0.98
N LEU A 155 1.47 15.50 -2.24
CA LEU A 155 0.89 16.42 -3.22
C LEU A 155 -0.37 15.85 -3.90
N GLY A 156 -0.48 14.53 -3.99
CA GLY A 156 -1.59 13.85 -4.66
C GLY A 156 -2.96 14.29 -4.18
N PRO A 157 -3.29 14.20 -2.87
CA PRO A 157 -4.60 14.59 -2.36
C PRO A 157 -4.92 16.07 -2.56
N LEU A 158 -3.93 16.97 -2.54
CA LEU A 158 -4.14 18.40 -2.78
C LEU A 158 -4.57 18.65 -4.23
N ILE A 159 -3.86 18.07 -5.19
CA ILE A 159 -4.21 18.18 -6.61
C ILE A 159 -5.53 17.46 -6.87
N GLY A 160 -5.71 16.29 -6.25
CA GLY A 160 -6.94 15.51 -6.35
C GLY A 160 -8.16 16.29 -5.90
N LEU A 161 -8.10 16.99 -4.77
CA LEU A 161 -9.19 17.83 -4.26
C LEU A 161 -9.56 18.94 -5.25
N THR A 162 -8.55 19.66 -5.77
CA THR A 162 -8.78 20.76 -6.73
C THR A 162 -9.41 20.27 -8.03
N LEU A 163 -9.02 19.11 -8.53
CA LEU A 163 -9.62 18.52 -9.73
C LEU A 163 -11.00 17.92 -9.43
N PHE A 164 -11.16 17.27 -8.28
CA PHE A 164 -12.42 16.68 -7.84
C PHE A 164 -13.52 17.74 -7.66
N SER A 165 -13.18 18.96 -7.19
CA SER A 165 -14.14 20.04 -7.06
C SER A 165 -14.74 20.50 -8.41
N VAL A 166 -14.05 20.22 -9.52
CA VAL A 166 -14.56 20.45 -10.88
C VAL A 166 -15.31 19.22 -11.38
N SER A 167 -14.65 18.07 -11.42
CA SER A 167 -15.23 16.77 -11.78
C SER A 167 -14.23 15.65 -11.53
N PHE A 168 -14.71 14.48 -11.07
CA PHE A 168 -13.87 13.29 -10.89
C PHE A 168 -13.27 12.81 -12.23
N MET A 169 -13.93 13.07 -13.35
CA MET A 169 -13.39 12.79 -14.68
C MET A 169 -12.00 13.41 -14.89
N TRP A 170 -11.79 14.66 -14.47
CA TRP A 170 -10.50 15.32 -14.58
C TRP A 170 -9.42 14.69 -13.69
N VAL A 171 -9.80 14.15 -12.54
CA VAL A 171 -8.88 13.39 -11.68
C VAL A 171 -8.37 12.16 -12.42
N GLY A 172 -9.28 11.36 -12.99
CA GLY A 172 -8.93 10.15 -13.75
C GLY A 172 -8.12 10.43 -15.01
N LEU A 173 -8.54 11.44 -15.79
CA LEU A 173 -7.83 11.83 -17.03
C LEU A 173 -6.44 12.39 -16.74
N SER A 174 -6.28 13.22 -15.69
CA SER A 174 -4.97 13.74 -15.30
C SER A 174 -4.04 12.63 -14.82
N ALA A 175 -4.55 11.68 -14.02
CA ALA A 175 -3.79 10.51 -13.62
C ALA A 175 -3.37 9.67 -14.84
N ALA A 176 -4.30 9.37 -15.76
CA ALA A 176 -3.99 8.65 -16.99
C ALA A 176 -2.95 9.39 -17.85
N GLY A 177 -3.06 10.72 -17.95
CA GLY A 177 -2.12 11.58 -18.68
C GLY A 177 -0.70 11.54 -18.10
N VAL A 178 -0.57 11.59 -16.78
CA VAL A 178 0.72 11.44 -16.09
C VAL A 178 1.37 10.09 -16.44
N PHE A 179 0.60 8.99 -16.40
CA PHE A 179 1.12 7.67 -16.75
C PHE A 179 1.41 7.52 -18.26
N PHE A 180 0.68 8.23 -19.12
CA PHE A 180 0.99 8.26 -20.54
C PHE A 180 2.35 8.95 -20.81
N ILE A 181 2.61 10.08 -20.19
CA ILE A 181 3.91 10.76 -20.27
C ILE A 181 5.02 9.84 -19.74
N LEU A 182 4.80 9.18 -18.59
CA LEU A 182 5.76 8.22 -18.03
C LEU A 182 6.01 7.04 -18.97
N LEU A 183 4.99 6.51 -19.63
CA LEU A 183 5.13 5.44 -20.62
C LEU A 183 6.09 5.85 -21.75
N LEU A 184 5.93 7.06 -22.29
CA LEU A 184 6.80 7.60 -23.33
C LEU A 184 8.25 7.80 -22.85
N LEU A 185 8.41 8.37 -21.64
CA LEU A 185 9.74 8.55 -21.04
C LEU A 185 10.45 7.20 -20.80
N GLN A 186 9.73 6.21 -20.29
CA GLN A 186 10.28 4.88 -20.05
C GLN A 186 10.59 4.14 -21.36
N TRP A 187 9.73 4.27 -22.35
CA TRP A 187 9.99 3.71 -23.68
C TRP A 187 11.31 4.23 -24.25
N TYR A 188 11.57 5.53 -24.11
CA TYR A 188 12.75 6.20 -24.66
C TYR A 188 14.02 5.94 -23.83
N TYR A 189 13.96 6.10 -22.50
CA TYR A 189 15.15 6.11 -21.64
C TYR A 189 15.54 4.74 -21.10
N LEU A 190 14.63 3.77 -20.97
CA LEU A 190 15.01 2.44 -20.50
C LEU A 190 15.73 1.67 -21.62
N PRO A 191 16.94 1.09 -21.37
CA PRO A 191 17.65 0.24 -22.32
C PRO A 191 16.84 -1.01 -22.70
N LYS A 192 17.09 -1.54 -23.92
CA LYS A 192 16.37 -2.74 -24.41
C LYS A 192 16.85 -4.04 -23.75
N ASP A 193 18.09 -4.08 -23.31
CA ASP A 193 18.84 -5.33 -23.05
C ASP A 193 19.09 -5.65 -21.59
N VAL A 194 18.26 -5.13 -20.66
CA VAL A 194 18.34 -5.59 -19.25
C VAL A 194 17.59 -6.91 -19.14
N HIS A 195 18.31 -7.99 -19.48
CA HIS A 195 17.84 -9.35 -19.26
C HIS A 195 17.85 -9.66 -17.76
N ALA A 196 16.78 -10.28 -17.28
CA ALA A 196 16.85 -11.01 -16.02
C ALA A 196 17.99 -12.05 -16.15
N PRO A 197 18.84 -12.23 -15.12
CA PRO A 197 19.77 -13.34 -15.12
C PRO A 197 18.99 -14.62 -15.42
N ALA A 198 19.49 -15.40 -16.39
CA ALA A 198 18.80 -16.62 -16.84
C ALA A 198 18.35 -17.42 -15.61
N ALA A 199 17.05 -17.64 -15.50
CA ALA A 199 16.47 -18.36 -14.38
C ALA A 199 17.06 -19.78 -14.36
N THR A 200 18.09 -19.95 -13.56
CA THR A 200 18.63 -21.25 -13.20
C THR A 200 17.59 -21.94 -12.34
N GLU A 201 17.00 -23.00 -12.88
CA GLU A 201 15.97 -23.85 -12.33
C GLU A 201 14.53 -23.30 -12.38
N LYS A 202 13.72 -23.99 -13.18
CA LYS A 202 12.25 -23.99 -13.06
C LYS A 202 11.87 -24.57 -11.68
N GLN A 203 11.98 -23.76 -10.64
CA GLN A 203 11.40 -24.14 -9.35
C GLN A 203 9.89 -24.27 -9.56
N LEU A 204 9.35 -25.41 -9.23
CA LEU A 204 7.92 -25.70 -9.20
C LEU A 204 7.28 -24.85 -8.08
N PHE A 205 7.03 -23.58 -8.34
CA PHE A 205 6.46 -22.59 -7.39
C PHE A 205 5.27 -23.13 -6.60
N LEU A 206 4.41 -23.93 -7.25
CA LEU A 206 3.23 -24.51 -6.61
C LEU A 206 3.56 -25.50 -5.48
N LEU A 207 4.63 -26.30 -5.62
CA LEU A 207 5.04 -27.24 -4.59
C LEU A 207 5.66 -26.53 -3.38
N ASP A 208 6.41 -25.44 -3.62
CA ASP A 208 6.96 -24.62 -2.55
C ASP A 208 5.84 -23.91 -1.77
N TRP A 209 4.80 -23.42 -2.44
CA TRP A 209 3.65 -22.82 -1.78
C TRP A 209 2.91 -23.79 -0.87
N TRP A 210 2.70 -25.02 -1.35
CA TRP A 210 2.06 -26.04 -0.54
C TRP A 210 2.87 -26.39 0.72
N ALA A 211 4.18 -26.44 0.61
CA ALA A 211 5.07 -26.63 1.76
C ALA A 211 4.99 -25.45 2.76
N MET A 212 4.94 -24.21 2.25
CA MET A 212 4.80 -23.01 3.09
C MET A 212 3.45 -22.92 3.78
N LEU A 213 2.34 -23.32 3.11
CA LEU A 213 1.01 -23.40 3.70
C LEU A 213 0.94 -24.43 4.84
N LYS A 214 1.78 -25.49 4.81
CA LYS A 214 1.91 -26.46 5.89
C LYS A 214 2.78 -25.97 7.07
N ASN A 215 3.55 -24.88 6.88
CA ASN A 215 4.35 -24.28 7.95
C ASN A 215 3.44 -23.54 8.95
N LYS A 216 2.97 -24.28 9.97
CA LYS A 216 2.04 -23.76 10.98
C LYS A 216 2.52 -22.49 11.70
N PRO A 217 3.79 -22.38 12.14
CA PRO A 217 4.30 -21.13 12.72
C PRO A 217 4.19 -19.94 11.78
N PHE A 218 4.60 -20.10 10.52
CA PHE A 218 4.50 -19.06 9.50
C PHE A 218 3.04 -18.65 9.25
N MET A 219 2.16 -19.62 9.03
CA MET A 219 0.75 -19.33 8.74
C MET A 219 0.05 -18.59 9.90
N ARG A 220 0.32 -18.97 11.15
CA ARG A 220 -0.21 -18.24 12.32
C ARG A 220 0.27 -16.79 12.34
N PHE A 221 1.57 -16.57 12.06
CA PHE A 221 2.13 -15.23 11.95
C PHE A 221 1.46 -14.44 10.82
N VAL A 222 1.34 -15.03 9.62
CA VAL A 222 0.74 -14.38 8.45
C VAL A 222 -0.71 -14.00 8.72
N PHE A 223 -1.53 -14.91 9.27
CA PHE A 223 -2.94 -14.60 9.57
C PHE A 223 -3.08 -13.47 10.57
N ALA A 224 -2.26 -13.43 11.62
CA ALA A 224 -2.27 -12.33 12.57
C ALA A 224 -1.75 -11.03 11.92
N ALA A 225 -0.64 -11.08 11.18
CA ALA A 225 -0.05 -9.91 10.55
C ALA A 225 -0.93 -9.32 9.42
N CYS A 226 -1.69 -10.16 8.70
CA CYS A 226 -2.55 -9.69 7.60
C CYS A 226 -3.77 -8.88 8.07
N VAL A 227 -4.13 -8.89 9.35
CA VAL A 227 -5.11 -7.95 9.92
C VAL A 227 -4.67 -6.51 9.73
N TYR A 228 -3.36 -6.24 9.68
CA TYR A 228 -2.81 -4.94 9.26
C TYR A 228 -3.43 -4.46 7.94
N GLN A 229 -3.55 -5.35 6.96
CA GLN A 229 -4.09 -4.99 5.65
C GLN A 229 -5.58 -4.61 5.72
N ILE A 230 -6.37 -5.28 6.59
CA ILE A 230 -7.76 -4.89 6.84
C ILE A 230 -7.81 -3.46 7.36
N LEU A 231 -7.08 -3.19 8.46
CA LEU A 231 -7.12 -1.90 9.15
C LEU A 231 -6.57 -0.76 8.27
N PHE A 232 -5.42 -0.98 7.63
CA PHE A 232 -4.78 0.06 6.83
C PHE A 232 -5.63 0.49 5.62
N HIS A 233 -6.29 -0.46 4.95
CA HIS A 233 -7.07 -0.14 3.76
C HIS A 233 -8.41 0.54 4.06
N GLN A 234 -8.85 0.62 5.33
CA GLN A 234 -10.00 1.45 5.71
C GLN A 234 -9.76 2.95 5.52
N LEU A 235 -8.49 3.35 5.34
CA LEU A 235 -8.13 4.70 4.93
C LEU A 235 -8.80 5.14 3.61
N TYR A 236 -9.11 4.18 2.74
CA TYR A 236 -9.68 4.42 1.40
C TYR A 236 -11.20 4.15 1.32
N LEU A 237 -11.81 3.53 2.33
CA LEU A 237 -13.23 3.17 2.32
C LEU A 237 -13.98 3.77 3.51
N SER A 238 -13.70 3.27 4.72
CA SER A 238 -14.51 3.57 5.90
C SER A 238 -14.31 5.01 6.39
N ILE A 239 -13.08 5.53 6.34
CA ILE A 239 -12.80 6.92 6.75
C ILE A 239 -13.44 7.91 5.78
N PRO A 240 -13.29 7.82 4.44
CA PRO A 240 -14.01 8.69 3.51
C PRO A 240 -15.54 8.58 3.62
N HIS A 241 -16.08 7.37 3.77
CA HIS A 241 -17.50 7.17 3.97
C HIS A 241 -18.03 7.92 5.21
N GLN A 242 -17.35 7.73 6.35
CA GLN A 242 -17.75 8.38 7.60
C GLN A 242 -17.57 9.92 7.53
N ALA A 243 -16.51 10.38 6.88
CA ALA A 243 -16.27 11.81 6.68
C ALA A 243 -17.43 12.45 5.93
N ARG A 244 -17.89 11.82 4.86
CA ARG A 244 -19.05 12.27 4.09
C ARG A 244 -20.32 12.31 4.95
N VAL A 245 -20.59 11.23 5.70
CA VAL A 245 -21.82 11.15 6.53
C VAL A 245 -21.82 12.20 7.64
N GLN A 246 -20.67 12.48 8.27
CA GLN A 246 -20.59 13.40 9.40
C GLN A 246 -20.43 14.86 8.99
N THR A 247 -19.72 15.16 7.91
CA THR A 247 -19.32 16.52 7.56
C THR A 247 -19.85 17.00 6.21
N GLY A 248 -20.07 16.09 5.26
CA GLY A 248 -20.39 16.44 3.87
C GLY A 248 -19.25 17.14 3.11
N ASP A 249 -18.06 17.28 3.71
CA ASP A 249 -16.93 18.04 3.17
C ASP A 249 -15.79 17.11 2.71
N PRO A 250 -15.51 17.02 1.38
CA PRO A 250 -14.41 16.23 0.84
C PRO A 250 -13.02 16.66 1.33
N SER A 251 -12.86 17.91 1.79
CA SER A 251 -11.57 18.41 2.28
C SER A 251 -11.06 17.64 3.50
N VAL A 252 -11.96 17.04 4.29
CA VAL A 252 -11.60 16.19 5.43
C VAL A 252 -10.71 15.03 5.00
N ILE A 253 -10.98 14.43 3.85
CA ILE A 253 -10.17 13.34 3.28
C ILE A 253 -8.75 13.84 3.00
N THR A 254 -8.63 15.06 2.45
CA THR A 254 -7.33 15.68 2.20
C THR A 254 -6.53 15.84 3.49
N TRP A 255 -7.14 16.30 4.58
CA TRP A 255 -6.49 16.42 5.89
C TRP A 255 -5.97 15.07 6.39
N VAL A 256 -6.77 14.01 6.27
CA VAL A 256 -6.38 12.65 6.67
C VAL A 256 -5.12 12.20 5.94
N PHE A 257 -5.09 12.34 4.62
CA PHE A 257 -3.93 11.91 3.81
C PHE A 257 -2.70 12.80 3.99
N MET A 258 -2.89 14.11 4.13
CA MET A 258 -1.79 15.05 4.40
C MET A 258 -1.12 14.73 5.74
N VAL A 259 -1.89 14.53 6.78
CA VAL A 259 -1.36 14.20 8.11
C VAL A 259 -0.65 12.85 8.08
N SER A 260 -1.26 11.82 7.48
CA SER A 260 -0.63 10.50 7.34
C SER A 260 0.71 10.56 6.59
N SER A 261 0.75 11.30 5.47
CA SER A 261 1.97 11.47 4.67
C SER A 261 3.04 12.26 5.42
N LEU A 262 2.65 13.35 6.08
CA LEU A 262 3.59 14.17 6.86
C LEU A 262 4.21 13.38 8.01
N MET A 263 3.40 12.57 8.69
CA MET A 263 3.88 11.66 9.72
C MET A 263 4.85 10.61 9.15
N GLY A 264 4.54 10.02 8.01
CA GLY A 264 5.43 9.08 7.33
C GLY A 264 6.79 9.70 7.02
N VAL A 265 6.81 10.91 6.44
CA VAL A 265 8.07 11.62 6.13
C VAL A 265 8.87 11.98 7.38
N LEU A 266 8.23 12.52 8.40
CA LEU A 266 8.92 13.10 9.56
C LEU A 266 9.20 12.09 10.67
N LEU A 267 8.28 11.16 10.91
CA LEU A 267 8.28 10.33 12.11
C LEU A 267 8.62 8.85 11.86
N GLN A 268 8.63 8.36 10.61
CA GLN A 268 8.91 6.93 10.33
C GLN A 268 10.23 6.47 10.96
N LEU A 269 11.33 7.19 10.72
CA LEU A 269 12.65 6.83 11.26
C LEU A 269 12.76 7.00 12.78
N PRO A 270 12.33 8.14 13.39
CA PRO A 270 12.28 8.29 14.83
C PRO A 270 11.47 7.19 15.53
N VAL A 271 10.27 6.87 15.02
CA VAL A 271 9.41 5.85 15.61
C VAL A 271 10.05 4.47 15.49
N SER A 272 10.58 4.10 14.32
CA SER A 272 11.28 2.81 14.14
C SER A 272 12.46 2.66 15.10
N HIS A 273 13.29 3.69 15.26
CA HIS A 273 14.41 3.68 16.19
C HIS A 273 13.96 3.58 17.66
N TRP A 274 12.88 4.27 18.02
CA TRP A 274 12.33 4.19 19.35
C TRP A 274 11.77 2.80 19.67
N VAL A 275 11.05 2.20 18.71
CA VAL A 275 10.51 0.84 18.84
C VAL A 275 11.64 -0.18 19.01
N ASP A 276 12.68 -0.11 18.20
CA ASP A 276 13.83 -1.02 18.27
C ASP A 276 14.54 -0.95 19.64
N LYS A 277 14.72 0.27 20.17
CA LYS A 277 15.45 0.46 21.44
C LYS A 277 14.62 0.19 22.69
N GLN A 278 13.33 0.50 22.69
CA GLN A 278 12.51 0.51 23.91
C GLN A 278 11.51 -0.64 23.98
N LEU A 279 10.96 -1.07 22.86
CA LEU A 279 9.88 -2.06 22.84
C LEU A 279 10.32 -3.44 22.36
N GLY A 280 11.25 -3.46 21.41
CA GLY A 280 11.60 -4.68 20.68
C GLY A 280 10.47 -5.17 19.76
N ILE A 281 10.73 -6.25 19.00
CA ILE A 281 9.86 -6.69 17.92
C ILE A 281 8.47 -7.10 18.42
N ALA A 282 8.41 -7.94 19.46
CA ALA A 282 7.15 -8.50 19.96
C ALA A 282 6.18 -7.41 20.48
N LYS A 283 6.67 -6.55 21.36
CA LYS A 283 5.86 -5.45 21.93
C LYS A 283 5.52 -4.41 20.85
N GLY A 284 6.48 -4.08 19.97
CA GLY A 284 6.27 -3.14 18.87
C GLY A 284 5.14 -3.57 17.94
N MET A 285 5.10 -4.83 17.52
CA MET A 285 3.99 -5.38 16.74
C MET A 285 2.67 -5.39 17.52
N GLY A 286 2.69 -5.85 18.77
CA GLY A 286 1.49 -5.95 19.59
C GLY A 286 0.82 -4.61 19.85
N ILE A 287 1.58 -3.63 20.33
CA ILE A 287 1.10 -2.27 20.64
C ILE A 287 0.68 -1.56 19.33
N GLY A 288 1.49 -1.65 18.29
CA GLY A 288 1.19 -0.99 17.01
C GLY A 288 -0.11 -1.49 16.39
N MET A 289 -0.39 -2.80 16.41
CA MET A 289 -1.66 -3.36 15.92
C MET A 289 -2.86 -2.92 16.76
N ALA A 290 -2.72 -2.92 18.09
CA ALA A 290 -3.77 -2.44 18.99
C ALA A 290 -4.05 -0.95 18.76
N LEU A 291 -2.99 -0.15 18.54
CA LEU A 291 -3.10 1.27 18.23
C LEU A 291 -3.82 1.52 16.90
N MET A 292 -3.49 0.73 15.86
CA MET A 292 -4.18 0.81 14.56
C MET A 292 -5.67 0.49 14.67
N GLY A 293 -6.02 -0.56 15.42
CA GLY A 293 -7.43 -0.93 15.62
C GLY A 293 -8.17 0.13 16.43
N SER A 294 -7.60 0.63 17.53
CA SER A 294 -8.21 1.64 18.39
C SER A 294 -8.38 3.01 17.70
N ALA A 295 -7.61 3.29 16.64
CA ALA A 295 -7.70 4.52 15.88
C ALA A 295 -9.14 4.81 15.40
N PHE A 296 -9.86 3.78 15.00
CA PHE A 296 -11.23 3.92 14.48
C PHE A 296 -12.24 4.34 15.53
N LEU A 297 -11.97 4.14 16.82
CA LEU A 297 -12.85 4.62 17.90
C LEU A 297 -12.96 6.14 17.91
N ALA A 298 -11.95 6.86 17.38
CA ALA A 298 -11.99 8.30 17.23
C ALA A 298 -13.15 8.77 16.31
N LEU A 299 -13.58 7.93 15.36
CA LEU A 299 -14.67 8.25 14.42
C LEU A 299 -16.06 8.31 15.10
N ASN A 300 -16.18 7.87 16.34
CA ASN A 300 -17.38 8.06 17.15
C ASN A 300 -17.46 9.47 17.76
N LEU A 301 -16.36 10.23 17.75
CA LEU A 301 -16.32 11.56 18.31
C LEU A 301 -16.94 12.57 17.33
N HIS A 302 -17.65 13.55 17.91
CA HIS A 302 -18.19 14.69 17.17
C HIS A 302 -17.62 15.96 17.81
N PHE A 303 -16.91 16.76 17.02
CA PHE A 303 -16.30 18.00 17.49
C PHE A 303 -16.75 19.17 16.62
N ALA A 304 -17.82 19.83 17.02
CA ALA A 304 -18.44 20.91 16.25
C ALA A 304 -17.52 22.08 15.90
N PRO A 305 -16.58 22.54 16.76
CA PRO A 305 -15.68 23.64 16.43
C PRO A 305 -14.74 23.35 15.26
N TRP A 306 -14.35 22.06 15.07
CA TRP A 306 -13.52 21.64 13.96
C TRP A 306 -13.88 20.20 13.54
N PRO A 307 -14.84 20.04 12.63
CA PRO A 307 -15.34 18.72 12.22
C PRO A 307 -14.27 17.73 11.70
N PRO A 308 -13.13 18.15 11.09
CA PRO A 308 -12.05 17.24 10.72
C PRO A 308 -11.31 16.57 11.88
N LEU A 309 -11.38 17.08 13.11
CA LEU A 309 -10.57 16.61 14.24
C LEU A 309 -10.66 15.09 14.50
N PRO A 310 -11.83 14.44 14.55
CA PRO A 310 -11.93 12.98 14.77
C PRO A 310 -11.18 12.18 13.70
N PHE A 311 -11.26 12.62 12.45
CA PHE A 311 -10.62 11.96 11.32
C PHE A 311 -9.11 12.15 11.33
N VAL A 312 -8.63 13.35 11.67
CA VAL A 312 -7.20 13.65 11.86
C VAL A 312 -6.64 12.83 13.01
N LEU A 313 -7.37 12.71 14.12
CA LEU A 313 -6.96 11.88 15.25
C LEU A 313 -6.89 10.39 14.86
N CYS A 314 -7.88 9.90 14.12
CA CYS A 314 -7.86 8.56 13.55
C CYS A 314 -6.62 8.35 12.66
N ALA A 315 -6.32 9.30 11.77
CA ALA A 315 -5.16 9.26 10.88
C ALA A 315 -3.83 9.22 11.67
N ILE A 316 -3.70 10.02 12.72
CA ILE A 316 -2.52 10.05 13.60
C ILE A 316 -2.31 8.68 14.27
N LEU A 317 -3.34 8.14 14.88
CA LEU A 317 -3.26 6.86 15.59
C LEU A 317 -2.99 5.70 14.62
N LEU A 318 -3.70 5.66 13.48
CA LEU A 318 -3.53 4.64 12.45
C LEU A 318 -2.12 4.68 11.86
N SER A 319 -1.61 5.86 11.52
CA SER A 319 -0.27 6.05 10.97
C SER A 319 0.80 5.71 12.00
N SER A 320 0.63 6.11 13.27
CA SER A 320 1.57 5.77 14.35
C SER A 320 1.68 4.26 14.53
N GLY A 321 0.57 3.55 14.58
CA GLY A 321 0.56 2.09 14.65
C GLY A 321 1.18 1.43 13.41
N SER A 322 0.85 1.94 12.22
CA SER A 322 1.42 1.45 10.96
C SER A 322 2.93 1.60 10.90
N MET A 323 3.48 2.76 11.31
CA MET A 323 4.93 3.00 11.37
C MET A 323 5.66 2.06 12.32
N MET A 324 4.99 1.59 13.39
CA MET A 324 5.55 0.59 14.30
C MET A 324 5.52 -0.81 13.69
N VAL A 325 4.40 -1.20 13.06
CA VAL A 325 4.12 -2.60 12.66
C VAL A 325 4.74 -2.96 11.33
N TYR A 326 4.57 -2.11 10.31
CA TYR A 326 4.92 -2.45 8.93
C TYR A 326 6.40 -2.84 8.73
N PRO A 327 7.38 -2.08 9.26
CA PRO A 327 8.79 -2.45 9.15
C PRO A 327 9.12 -3.75 9.89
N LEU A 328 8.49 -3.96 11.05
CA LEU A 328 8.73 -5.15 11.87
C LEU A 328 8.22 -6.43 11.21
N ILE A 329 7.04 -6.39 10.57
CA ILE A 329 6.52 -7.51 9.78
C ILE A 329 7.52 -7.86 8.67
N GLY A 330 7.97 -6.85 7.91
CA GLY A 330 8.95 -7.04 6.85
C GLY A 330 10.26 -7.67 7.36
N ALA A 331 10.77 -7.22 8.49
CA ALA A 331 11.97 -7.75 9.11
C ALA A 331 11.81 -9.16 9.72
N TYR A 332 10.56 -9.57 10.03
CA TYR A 332 10.29 -10.84 10.69
C TYR A 332 10.03 -12.00 9.73
N VAL A 333 9.47 -11.76 8.55
CA VAL A 333 9.21 -12.80 7.52
C VAL A 333 10.46 -13.65 7.19
N PRO A 334 11.68 -13.11 7.06
CA PRO A 334 12.87 -13.88 6.79
C PRO A 334 13.18 -15.01 7.77
N ARG A 335 12.69 -14.91 9.02
CA ARG A 335 12.93 -15.94 10.05
C ARG A 335 12.26 -17.28 9.76
N PHE A 336 11.28 -17.29 8.89
CA PHE A 336 10.59 -18.52 8.47
C PHE A 336 11.16 -19.13 7.19
N ALA A 337 12.03 -18.39 6.50
CA ALA A 337 12.49 -18.70 5.16
C ALA A 337 13.98 -19.05 5.12
N THR A 338 14.35 -20.01 4.30
CA THR A 338 15.74 -20.13 3.86
C THR A 338 16.06 -19.03 2.84
N PRO A 339 17.33 -18.60 2.70
CA PRO A 339 17.71 -17.55 1.75
C PRO A 339 17.19 -17.78 0.32
N SER A 340 17.15 -19.04 -0.14
CA SER A 340 16.66 -19.43 -1.47
C SER A 340 15.14 -19.31 -1.65
N LYS A 341 14.35 -19.27 -0.55
CA LYS A 341 12.87 -19.23 -0.58
C LYS A 341 12.29 -17.91 -0.07
N LEU A 342 13.13 -16.96 0.26
CA LEU A 342 12.71 -15.69 0.88
C LEU A 342 11.67 -14.94 0.03
N ALA A 343 11.89 -14.84 -1.28
CA ALA A 343 10.96 -14.18 -2.19
C ALA A 343 9.58 -14.86 -2.21
N SER A 344 9.54 -16.20 -2.13
CA SER A 344 8.30 -16.98 -2.10
C SER A 344 7.50 -16.74 -0.82
N TYR A 345 8.18 -16.63 0.35
CA TYR A 345 7.54 -16.29 1.62
C TYR A 345 6.93 -14.88 1.62
N TYR A 346 7.65 -13.89 1.09
CA TYR A 346 7.09 -12.54 0.90
C TYR A 346 5.93 -12.52 -0.10
N GLY A 347 6.04 -13.28 -1.19
CA GLY A 347 4.99 -13.42 -2.18
C GLY A 347 3.70 -14.02 -1.60
N LEU A 348 3.84 -15.09 -0.80
CA LEU A 348 2.69 -15.71 -0.13
C LEU A 348 2.08 -14.79 0.93
N TYR A 349 2.92 -14.10 1.72
CA TYR A 349 2.45 -13.07 2.66
C TYR A 349 1.65 -11.96 1.94
N SER A 350 2.18 -11.44 0.83
CA SER A 350 1.47 -10.42 0.03
C SER A 350 0.15 -10.93 -0.53
N CYS A 351 0.14 -12.16 -1.06
CA CYS A 351 -1.06 -12.77 -1.62
C CYS A 351 -2.16 -12.90 -0.56
N ILE A 352 -1.85 -13.48 0.61
CA ILE A 352 -2.79 -13.60 1.73
C ILE A 352 -3.21 -12.21 2.22
N GLY A 353 -2.28 -11.26 2.31
CA GLY A 353 -2.56 -9.87 2.66
C GLY A 353 -3.55 -9.20 1.70
N GLY A 354 -3.42 -9.47 0.40
CA GLY A 354 -4.38 -9.00 -0.61
C GLY A 354 -5.79 -9.55 -0.40
N PHE A 355 -5.92 -10.83 -0.03
CA PHE A 355 -7.22 -11.43 0.33
C PHE A 355 -7.81 -10.81 1.59
N PHE A 356 -7.00 -10.55 2.62
CA PHE A 356 -7.44 -9.87 3.84
C PHE A 356 -7.91 -8.44 3.56
N ALA A 357 -7.17 -7.69 2.74
CA ALA A 357 -7.58 -6.35 2.32
C ALA A 357 -8.89 -6.38 1.52
N PHE A 358 -9.03 -7.34 0.59
CA PHE A 358 -10.27 -7.53 -0.17
C PHE A 358 -11.45 -7.83 0.75
N ALA A 359 -11.33 -8.85 1.59
CA ALA A 359 -12.39 -9.26 2.51
C ALA A 359 -12.73 -8.14 3.51
N GLY A 360 -11.73 -7.43 4.02
CA GLY A 360 -11.89 -6.31 4.94
C GLY A 360 -12.66 -5.14 4.32
N ASN A 361 -12.31 -4.75 3.10
CA ASN A 361 -13.01 -3.67 2.39
C ASN A 361 -14.44 -4.08 2.01
N TRP A 362 -14.59 -5.28 1.43
CA TRP A 362 -15.91 -5.78 1.03
C TRP A 362 -16.84 -5.95 2.22
N GLY A 363 -16.35 -6.58 3.30
CA GLY A 363 -17.12 -6.77 4.53
C GLY A 363 -17.47 -5.46 5.23
N ALA A 364 -16.53 -4.51 5.31
CA ALA A 364 -16.79 -3.19 5.87
C ALA A 364 -17.84 -2.43 5.04
N GLY A 365 -17.73 -2.44 3.72
CA GLY A 365 -18.72 -1.83 2.84
C GLY A 365 -20.11 -2.41 3.02
N TRP A 366 -20.20 -3.75 3.12
CA TRP A 366 -21.47 -4.43 3.41
C TRP A 366 -22.07 -4.03 4.75
N LEU A 367 -21.27 -3.96 5.82
CA LEU A 367 -21.73 -3.55 7.13
C LEU A 367 -22.20 -2.09 7.17
N LEU A 368 -21.55 -1.20 6.42
CA LEU A 368 -21.94 0.21 6.31
C LEU A 368 -23.28 0.41 5.59
N ASP A 369 -23.70 -0.54 4.74
CA ASP A 369 -25.00 -0.51 4.05
C ASP A 369 -26.15 -1.01 4.91
N LEU A 370 -25.90 -1.70 6.02
CA LEU A 370 -26.95 -2.26 6.87
C LEU A 370 -27.60 -1.16 7.71
N PRO A 371 -28.90 -0.84 7.49
CA PRO A 371 -29.58 0.27 8.20
C PRO A 371 -29.65 0.07 9.71
N GLN A 372 -29.62 -1.21 10.15
CA GLN A 372 -29.71 -1.58 11.56
C GLN A 372 -28.34 -1.71 12.24
N PHE A 373 -27.25 -1.54 11.50
CA PHE A 373 -25.91 -1.69 12.04
C PHE A 373 -25.27 -0.31 12.29
N PRO A 374 -25.24 0.16 13.57
CA PRO A 374 -24.61 1.44 13.88
C PRO A 374 -23.13 1.40 13.50
N SER A 375 -22.64 2.42 12.83
CA SER A 375 -21.23 2.53 12.42
C SER A 375 -20.26 2.36 13.60
N GLY A 376 -20.67 2.74 14.80
CA GLY A 376 -19.90 2.55 16.03
C GLY A 376 -19.52 1.09 16.31
N TRP A 377 -20.34 0.12 15.94
CA TRP A 377 -20.02 -1.30 16.07
C TRP A 377 -18.92 -1.73 15.09
N LEU A 378 -18.89 -1.13 13.89
CA LEU A 378 -17.80 -1.37 12.95
C LEU A 378 -16.46 -0.88 13.51
N TRP A 379 -16.45 0.32 14.10
CA TRP A 379 -15.25 0.86 14.75
C TRP A 379 -14.77 -0.01 15.91
N LEU A 380 -15.71 -0.50 16.72
CA LEU A 380 -15.41 -1.45 17.78
C LEU A 380 -14.85 -2.78 17.23
N THR A 381 -15.42 -3.28 16.13
CA THR A 381 -14.91 -4.49 15.45
C THR A 381 -13.46 -4.32 15.03
N PHE A 382 -13.10 -3.18 14.42
CA PHE A 382 -11.71 -2.90 14.06
C PHE A 382 -10.79 -2.79 15.29
N ALA A 383 -11.26 -2.17 16.37
CA ALA A 383 -10.51 -2.11 17.63
C ALA A 383 -10.24 -3.50 18.21
N VAL A 384 -11.25 -4.37 18.24
CA VAL A 384 -11.12 -5.75 18.72
C VAL A 384 -10.20 -6.56 17.81
N LEU A 385 -10.35 -6.46 16.48
CA LEU A 385 -9.47 -7.14 15.51
C LEU A 385 -8.02 -6.72 15.70
N GLY A 386 -7.76 -5.42 15.85
CA GLY A 386 -6.42 -4.90 16.08
C GLY A 386 -5.82 -5.40 17.41
N ALA A 387 -6.61 -5.40 18.49
CA ALA A 387 -6.19 -5.91 19.79
C ALA A 387 -5.89 -7.42 19.75
N LEU A 388 -6.79 -8.23 19.20
CA LEU A 388 -6.62 -9.68 19.10
C LEU A 388 -5.40 -10.05 18.22
N SER A 389 -5.25 -9.38 17.08
CA SER A 389 -4.08 -9.54 16.22
C SER A 389 -2.79 -9.12 16.96
N GLY A 390 -2.82 -8.00 17.66
CA GLY A 390 -1.69 -7.50 18.45
C GLY A 390 -1.26 -8.50 19.53
N ILE A 391 -2.21 -9.05 20.28
CA ILE A 391 -1.95 -10.10 21.29
C ILE A 391 -1.39 -11.35 20.61
N GLY A 392 -1.98 -11.79 19.50
CA GLY A 392 -1.53 -12.95 18.75
C GLY A 392 -0.07 -12.83 18.27
N LEU A 393 0.28 -11.68 17.69
CA LEU A 393 1.65 -11.38 17.27
C LEU A 393 2.61 -11.31 18.47
N TYR A 394 2.23 -10.61 19.54
CA TYR A 394 3.04 -10.52 20.74
C TYR A 394 3.37 -11.91 21.33
N VAL A 395 2.35 -12.74 21.54
CA VAL A 395 2.52 -14.08 22.12
C VAL A 395 3.38 -14.98 21.21
N GLN A 396 3.13 -14.94 19.92
CA GLN A 396 3.87 -15.79 18.98
C GLN A 396 5.33 -15.37 18.86
N VAL A 397 5.60 -14.09 18.69
CA VAL A 397 6.96 -13.55 18.53
C VAL A 397 7.75 -13.72 19.83
N SER A 398 7.15 -13.46 21.00
CA SER A 398 7.81 -13.64 22.30
C SER A 398 8.19 -15.10 22.57
N LYS A 399 7.32 -16.06 22.18
CA LYS A 399 7.64 -17.50 22.33
C LYS A 399 8.82 -17.93 21.45
N GLN A 400 8.92 -17.40 20.24
CA GLN A 400 10.02 -17.70 19.34
C GLN A 400 11.33 -17.03 19.77
N GLN A 401 11.28 -15.83 20.35
CA GLN A 401 12.45 -15.16 20.92
C GLN A 401 13.00 -15.89 22.14
N GLY A 402 12.12 -16.46 22.99
CA GLY A 402 12.54 -17.24 24.16
C GLY A 402 13.14 -18.62 23.83
N SER A 403 12.92 -19.13 22.61
CA SER A 403 13.51 -20.39 22.14
C SER A 403 14.84 -20.19 21.39
N ASP A 404 15.26 -18.97 21.12
CA ASP A 404 16.46 -18.63 20.33
C ASP A 404 17.27 -17.55 21.08
N PRO A 405 18.30 -17.96 21.91
CA PRO A 405 19.04 -17.03 22.76
C PRO A 405 19.89 -15.98 22.02
N GLU A 406 20.16 -16.16 20.70
CA GLU A 406 20.89 -15.18 19.91
C GLU A 406 20.06 -13.92 19.57
N LEU A 407 18.82 -13.84 20.06
CA LEU A 407 17.82 -12.83 19.69
C LEU A 407 17.26 -12.04 20.90
N ALA A 408 17.84 -12.22 22.09
CA ALA A 408 17.45 -11.52 23.32
C ALA A 408 18.10 -10.12 23.42
#